data_705f12d4a478c025b88f7bccda3c8427
#
_entry.id   705f12d4a478c025b88f7bccda3c8427
#
_cell.length_a   1.000
_cell.length_b   1.000
_cell.length_c   1.000
_cell.angle_alpha   90.00
_cell.angle_beta   90.00
_cell.angle_gamma   90.00
#
_symmetry.space_group_name_H-M   'P 1'
#
loop_
_entity.id
_entity.type
_entity.pdbx_description
1 polymer ?
#
loop_
_entity_poly.entity_id
_entity_poly.type
_entity_poly.pdbx_seq_one_letter_code
_entity_poly.pdbx_strand_id
1 'polypeptide(L)'
;MTKKAKKTNSKNSKIHTGVLVLENKKVFKGIGIGYQGEATGEVCFNTSLTGYQEIISDPSYAGQIINFTFPHIGNVGTNKEDHESDKIWTKGVVFNSEITSPSNYRSFQHLDAWLKKNKIVGITGLDTRSLTNFIRDKGAPKGTIAYSKTGKFNISKLTNSTTKWTGLKNLDLAEKVTTSKNYIWKGFKTWKKETGYKKNNKSSFHVVAIDYGIKKNILRYFSDFNCKVTVVSCKTSADKILTLKPNGIFLSNGPGDPAATGKYAINIIKNLIKKNLPIFGICLGHQILALALGAKTKKMKLGHRGANHPVKNLIHDNVEITSQNHGFEVIKENLPKNIEVTHKSLFDNSIEGIRLKNKPVFSVQYHPESNPGPQDSVYLFQEFINNMKKNAKKKRS
;
A
#
# COMPACT_ATOMS: atom_id res chain seq x y z
N MET A 1 67.55 -11.32 23.37
CA MET A 1 66.35 -12.20 23.39
C MET A 1 65.10 -11.35 23.28
N THR A 2 64.57 -11.21 22.09
CA THR A 2 63.41 -10.39 21.80
C THR A 2 62.15 -11.28 21.74
N LYS A 3 61.25 -11.17 22.73
CA LYS A 3 59.96 -11.91 22.76
C LYS A 3 59.01 -11.30 21.68
N LYS A 4 58.72 -12.09 20.64
CA LYS A 4 57.67 -11.83 19.67
C LYS A 4 56.30 -11.90 20.38
N ALA A 5 55.58 -10.79 20.50
CA ALA A 5 54.21 -10.75 20.93
C ALA A 5 53.33 -11.40 19.84
N LYS A 6 52.67 -12.52 20.15
CA LYS A 6 51.61 -13.10 19.32
C LYS A 6 50.41 -12.15 19.32
N LYS A 7 50.14 -11.52 18.19
CA LYS A 7 48.85 -10.86 17.92
C LYS A 7 47.77 -11.95 17.82
N THR A 8 46.98 -12.11 18.85
CA THR A 8 45.73 -12.88 18.80
C THR A 8 44.68 -12.03 18.10
N ASN A 9 44.54 -12.23 16.78
CA ASN A 9 43.40 -11.72 16.03
C ASN A 9 42.16 -12.56 16.39
N SER A 10 41.47 -12.26 17.48
CA SER A 10 40.10 -12.75 17.71
C SER A 10 39.17 -11.98 16.75
N LYS A 11 38.93 -12.50 15.57
CA LYS A 11 37.79 -12.12 14.74
C LYS A 11 36.52 -12.52 15.52
N ASN A 12 35.98 -11.64 16.33
CA ASN A 12 34.59 -11.74 16.77
C ASN A 12 33.71 -11.61 15.52
N SER A 13 33.46 -12.75 14.83
CA SER A 13 32.48 -12.78 13.75
C SER A 13 31.11 -12.51 14.37
N LYS A 14 30.55 -11.30 14.15
CA LYS A 14 29.16 -10.99 14.55
C LYS A 14 28.27 -12.13 14.03
N ILE A 15 27.60 -12.84 14.93
CA ILE A 15 26.64 -13.88 14.57
C ILE A 15 25.47 -13.19 13.86
N HIS A 16 25.27 -13.53 12.59
CA HIS A 16 24.10 -13.07 11.86
C HIS A 16 22.87 -13.87 12.30
N THR A 17 21.92 -13.20 12.91
CA THR A 17 20.67 -13.81 13.40
C THR A 17 19.50 -13.63 12.45
N GLY A 18 19.70 -12.90 11.34
CA GLY A 18 18.72 -12.68 10.28
C GLY A 18 19.27 -12.98 8.89
N VAL A 19 18.45 -13.58 8.01
CA VAL A 19 18.80 -13.83 6.61
C VAL A 19 17.62 -13.55 5.69
N LEU A 20 17.91 -13.00 4.50
CA LEU A 20 16.98 -12.89 3.38
C LEU A 20 17.55 -13.72 2.22
N VAL A 21 16.81 -14.72 1.77
CA VAL A 21 17.16 -15.61 0.66
C VAL A 21 16.27 -15.27 -0.52
N LEU A 22 16.87 -14.92 -1.68
CA LEU A 22 16.14 -14.63 -2.91
C LEU A 22 16.03 -15.86 -3.82
N GLU A 23 15.10 -15.85 -4.76
CA GLU A 23 14.84 -16.96 -5.69
C GLU A 23 16.05 -17.36 -6.55
N ASN A 24 16.96 -16.43 -6.83
CA ASN A 24 18.23 -16.70 -7.50
C ASN A 24 19.34 -17.23 -6.58
N LYS A 25 19.01 -17.68 -5.37
CA LYS A 25 19.90 -18.17 -4.32
C LYS A 25 20.82 -17.12 -3.69
N LYS A 26 20.67 -15.81 -4.03
CA LYS A 26 21.41 -14.75 -3.35
C LYS A 26 20.94 -14.64 -1.90
N VAL A 27 21.90 -14.58 -0.97
CA VAL A 27 21.65 -14.52 0.47
C VAL A 27 22.20 -13.22 1.02
N PHE A 28 21.33 -12.46 1.69
CA PHE A 28 21.71 -11.29 2.48
C PHE A 28 21.63 -11.64 3.94
N LYS A 29 22.65 -11.26 4.72
CA LYS A 29 22.75 -11.56 6.14
C LYS A 29 22.73 -10.27 6.96
N GLY A 30 22.13 -10.32 8.14
CA GLY A 30 22.03 -9.20 9.08
C GLY A 30 21.65 -9.67 10.47
N ILE A 31 21.13 -8.77 11.28
CA ILE A 31 20.64 -9.03 12.63
C ILE A 31 19.12 -9.14 12.59
N GLY A 32 18.58 -10.23 13.07
CA GLY A 32 17.14 -10.46 13.16
C GLY A 32 16.50 -9.58 14.23
N ILE A 33 15.34 -9.03 13.91
CA ILE A 33 14.50 -8.19 14.77
C ILE A 33 13.04 -8.62 14.67
N GLY A 34 12.18 -8.09 15.54
CA GLY A 34 10.77 -8.39 15.56
C GLY A 34 10.49 -9.83 15.96
N TYR A 35 9.71 -10.55 15.16
CA TYR A 35 9.24 -11.89 15.46
C TYR A 35 10.21 -12.95 14.93
N GLN A 36 10.61 -13.89 15.80
CA GLN A 36 11.43 -15.04 15.40
C GLN A 36 10.61 -16.00 14.53
N GLY A 37 11.07 -16.27 13.32
CA GLY A 37 10.36 -17.13 12.38
C GLY A 37 10.78 -16.89 10.93
N GLU A 38 9.97 -17.36 10.02
CA GLU A 38 10.18 -17.30 8.57
C GLU A 38 8.94 -16.70 7.88
N ALA A 39 9.15 -15.92 6.82
CA ALA A 39 8.06 -15.43 5.97
C ALA A 39 8.52 -15.32 4.51
N THR A 40 7.64 -15.68 3.58
CA THR A 40 7.91 -15.62 2.13
C THR A 40 7.00 -14.59 1.46
N GLY A 41 7.55 -13.82 0.54
CA GLY A 41 6.83 -12.80 -0.21
C GLY A 41 7.65 -12.19 -1.34
N GLU A 42 7.05 -11.27 -2.09
CA GLU A 42 7.76 -10.45 -3.07
C GLU A 42 8.59 -9.39 -2.34
N VAL A 43 9.87 -9.28 -2.67
CA VAL A 43 10.75 -8.26 -2.07
C VAL A 43 10.65 -6.99 -2.89
N CYS A 44 10.13 -5.94 -2.27
CA CYS A 44 10.05 -4.60 -2.87
C CYS A 44 10.84 -3.60 -2.02
N PHE A 45 11.16 -2.43 -2.57
CA PHE A 45 11.74 -1.34 -1.79
C PHE A 45 10.73 -0.20 -1.64
N ASN A 46 10.88 0.61 -0.61
CA ASN A 46 10.13 1.84 -0.42
C ASN A 46 11.11 2.99 -0.14
N THR A 47 10.93 4.13 -0.85
CA THR A 47 11.81 5.29 -0.78
C THR A 47 11.33 6.40 0.14
N SER A 48 10.24 6.21 0.88
CA SER A 48 9.73 7.21 1.82
C SER A 48 10.69 7.46 2.96
N LEU A 49 10.85 8.74 3.34
CA LEU A 49 11.73 9.16 4.43
C LEU A 49 11.09 8.97 5.81
N THR A 50 9.76 8.91 5.86
CA THR A 50 8.95 8.87 7.10
C THR A 50 7.78 7.90 6.94
N GLY A 51 7.05 7.66 8.04
CA GLY A 51 5.79 6.90 7.99
C GLY A 51 5.97 5.39 7.87
N TYR A 52 7.03 4.86 8.45
CA TYR A 52 7.27 3.40 8.39
C TYR A 52 6.16 2.58 9.04
N GLN A 53 5.50 3.08 10.09
CA GLN A 53 4.38 2.38 10.74
C GLN A 53 3.17 2.32 9.81
N GLU A 54 2.84 3.42 9.17
CA GLU A 54 1.77 3.53 8.17
C GLU A 54 2.04 2.62 6.98
N ILE A 55 3.27 2.64 6.44
CA ILE A 55 3.70 1.78 5.32
C ILE A 55 3.56 0.30 5.70
N ILE A 56 4.08 -0.13 6.87
CA ILE A 56 4.01 -1.53 7.30
C ILE A 56 2.57 -1.98 7.54
N SER A 57 1.69 -1.06 7.98
CA SER A 57 0.29 -1.35 8.27
C SER A 57 -0.66 -1.18 7.08
N ASP A 58 -0.18 -0.68 5.93
CA ASP A 58 -0.97 -0.57 4.70
C ASP A 58 -1.28 -1.98 4.13
N PRO A 59 -2.57 -2.36 3.99
CA PRO A 59 -2.96 -3.66 3.45
C PRO A 59 -2.44 -3.92 2.05
N SER A 60 -2.13 -2.89 1.26
CA SER A 60 -1.58 -3.01 -0.09
C SER A 60 -0.22 -3.72 -0.13
N TYR A 61 0.50 -3.80 1.01
CA TYR A 61 1.73 -4.60 1.13
C TYR A 61 1.49 -6.08 1.49
N ALA A 62 0.26 -6.57 1.47
CA ALA A 62 0.01 -8.00 1.71
C ALA A 62 0.81 -8.88 0.72
N GLY A 63 1.48 -9.88 1.26
CA GLY A 63 2.34 -10.76 0.48
C GLY A 63 3.71 -10.19 0.12
N GLN A 64 4.13 -9.03 0.67
CA GLN A 64 5.39 -8.37 0.34
C GLN A 64 6.33 -8.27 1.54
N ILE A 65 7.64 -8.28 1.26
CA ILE A 65 8.74 -7.97 2.19
C ILE A 65 9.28 -6.61 1.78
N ILE A 66 9.25 -5.63 2.69
CA ILE A 66 9.58 -4.25 2.38
C ILE A 66 11.04 -3.97 2.75
N ASN A 67 11.85 -3.59 1.77
CA ASN A 67 13.18 -3.05 1.95
C ASN A 67 13.08 -1.52 2.05
N PHE A 68 13.31 -0.97 3.23
CA PHE A 68 13.33 0.49 3.43
C PHE A 68 14.67 1.06 3.00
N THR A 69 14.64 1.98 2.03
CA THR A 69 15.86 2.60 1.51
C THR A 69 16.41 3.69 2.41
N PHE A 70 15.54 4.33 3.22
CA PHE A 70 15.95 5.32 4.19
C PHE A 70 16.68 4.64 5.35
N PRO A 71 17.91 5.05 5.68
CA PRO A 71 18.77 4.29 6.60
C PRO A 71 18.33 4.38 8.06
N HIS A 72 17.74 5.50 8.49
CA HIS A 72 17.38 5.75 9.88
C HIS A 72 15.91 5.36 10.14
N ILE A 73 15.71 4.41 11.03
CA ILE A 73 14.40 3.87 11.39
C ILE A 73 14.25 3.81 12.91
N GLY A 74 13.05 4.11 13.40
CA GLY A 74 12.69 3.96 14.80
C GLY A 74 12.60 5.28 15.60
N ASN A 75 13.13 6.37 15.09
CA ASN A 75 13.16 7.67 15.77
C ASN A 75 11.77 8.21 16.18
N VAL A 76 10.73 7.91 15.43
CA VAL A 76 9.34 8.27 15.76
C VAL A 76 8.70 7.26 16.74
N GLY A 77 9.28 6.07 16.91
CA GLY A 77 8.64 4.97 17.61
C GLY A 77 7.44 4.44 16.85
N THR A 78 6.49 3.86 17.58
CA THR A 78 5.16 3.49 17.07
C THR A 78 4.09 3.95 18.06
N ASN A 79 2.88 4.17 17.58
CA ASN A 79 1.75 4.57 18.39
C ASN A 79 0.49 3.77 18.04
N LYS A 80 -0.60 4.00 18.78
CA LYS A 80 -1.87 3.27 18.60
C LYS A 80 -2.73 3.81 17.46
N GLU A 81 -2.40 4.96 16.92
CA GLU A 81 -3.27 5.76 16.05
C GLU A 81 -2.84 5.70 14.58
N ASP A 82 -1.53 5.67 14.31
CA ASP A 82 -0.96 5.76 12.96
C ASP A 82 -0.95 4.38 12.25
N HIS A 83 -2.05 3.64 12.42
CA HIS A 83 -2.29 2.41 11.68
C HIS A 83 -3.23 2.65 10.51
N GLU A 84 -2.86 2.14 9.34
CA GLU A 84 -3.73 2.14 8.16
C GLU A 84 -4.71 0.96 8.13
N SER A 85 -4.44 -0.10 8.92
CA SER A 85 -5.31 -1.26 9.10
C SER A 85 -5.18 -1.83 10.51
N ASP A 86 -6.21 -2.53 10.98
CA ASP A 86 -6.17 -3.19 12.30
C ASP A 86 -5.31 -4.46 12.27
N LYS A 87 -5.19 -5.09 11.10
CA LYS A 87 -4.33 -6.26 10.89
C LYS A 87 -3.17 -5.90 9.97
N ILE A 88 -1.95 -6.30 10.37
CA ILE A 88 -0.76 -6.12 9.55
C ILE A 88 -0.64 -7.31 8.58
N TRP A 89 -0.47 -6.98 7.29
CA TRP A 89 -0.42 -7.97 6.22
C TRP A 89 0.94 -8.13 5.56
N THR A 90 1.86 -7.18 5.83
CA THR A 90 3.25 -7.21 5.40
C THR A 90 3.94 -8.48 5.90
N LYS A 91 4.73 -9.14 5.05
CA LYS A 91 5.41 -10.40 5.36
C LYS A 91 6.69 -10.21 6.14
N GLY A 92 7.39 -9.11 5.91
CA GLY A 92 8.63 -8.81 6.62
C GLY A 92 9.19 -7.45 6.24
N VAL A 93 10.21 -7.03 7.00
CA VAL A 93 10.85 -5.72 6.82
C VAL A 93 12.37 -5.84 6.86
N VAL A 94 13.04 -5.03 6.05
CA VAL A 94 14.50 -4.97 5.98
C VAL A 94 14.93 -3.52 6.17
N PHE A 95 15.87 -3.31 7.10
CA PHE A 95 16.42 -2.00 7.43
C PHE A 95 17.94 -2.00 7.29
N ASN A 96 18.50 -0.86 6.92
CA ASN A 96 19.96 -0.68 6.82
C ASN A 96 20.61 -0.67 8.20
N SER A 97 20.15 0.20 9.08
CA SER A 97 20.73 0.44 10.41
C SER A 97 19.90 -0.21 11.51
N GLU A 98 20.47 -0.31 12.70
CA GLU A 98 19.74 -0.69 13.91
C GLU A 98 18.58 0.27 14.17
N ILE A 99 17.52 -0.24 14.77
CA ILE A 99 16.35 0.57 15.13
C ILE A 99 16.77 1.50 16.28
N THR A 100 16.65 2.81 16.07
CA THR A 100 16.98 3.80 17.09
C THR A 100 15.92 3.86 18.19
N SER A 101 16.33 4.23 19.39
CA SER A 101 15.39 4.57 20.46
C SER A 101 14.52 5.74 20.04
N PRO A 102 13.20 5.70 20.30
CA PRO A 102 12.30 6.76 19.90
C PRO A 102 12.55 8.04 20.71
N SER A 103 12.47 9.18 20.01
CA SER A 103 12.59 10.53 20.57
C SER A 103 11.40 11.44 20.27
N ASN A 104 10.32 10.89 19.69
CA ASN A 104 9.12 11.65 19.35
C ASN A 104 8.08 11.58 20.46
N TYR A 105 7.41 12.71 20.75
CA TYR A 105 6.39 12.83 21.81
C TYR A 105 5.17 11.92 21.59
N ARG A 106 4.91 11.48 20.36
CA ARG A 106 3.82 10.54 20.03
C ARG A 106 4.21 9.07 20.19
N SER A 107 5.47 8.79 20.54
CA SER A 107 5.94 7.43 20.71
C SER A 107 5.25 6.76 21.89
N PHE A 108 4.62 5.63 21.65
CA PHE A 108 4.04 4.75 22.66
C PHE A 108 4.89 3.51 22.89
N GLN A 109 5.55 3.01 21.82
CA GLN A 109 6.28 1.74 21.84
C GLN A 109 7.47 1.78 20.88
N HIS A 110 8.56 1.09 21.23
CA HIS A 110 9.69 0.85 20.35
C HIS A 110 9.29 0.00 19.14
N LEU A 111 9.82 0.31 17.94
CA LEU A 111 9.45 -0.37 16.70
C LEU A 111 9.70 -1.88 16.74
N ASP A 112 10.83 -2.35 17.30
CA ASP A 112 11.11 -3.79 17.41
C ASP A 112 10.05 -4.52 18.24
N ALA A 113 9.65 -3.95 19.38
CA ALA A 113 8.61 -4.51 20.22
C ALA A 113 7.24 -4.55 19.50
N TRP A 114 6.94 -3.52 18.69
CA TRP A 114 5.75 -3.47 17.87
C TRP A 114 5.76 -4.52 16.76
N LEU A 115 6.88 -4.70 16.05
CA LEU A 115 7.07 -5.75 15.05
C LEU A 115 6.86 -7.14 15.67
N LYS A 116 7.46 -7.39 16.84
CA LYS A 116 7.32 -8.64 17.57
C LYS A 116 5.87 -8.92 17.97
N LYS A 117 5.16 -7.93 18.50
CA LYS A 117 3.75 -8.01 18.87
C LYS A 117 2.86 -8.38 17.66
N ASN A 118 3.16 -7.82 16.49
CA ASN A 118 2.42 -8.05 15.26
C ASN A 118 2.94 -9.26 14.44
N LYS A 119 3.87 -10.04 15.00
CA LYS A 119 4.46 -11.25 14.38
C LYS A 119 5.14 -10.95 13.04
N ILE A 120 5.78 -9.80 12.90
CA ILE A 120 6.52 -9.39 11.71
C ILE A 120 8.00 -9.77 11.87
N VAL A 121 8.52 -10.53 10.93
CA VAL A 121 9.95 -10.86 10.84
C VAL A 121 10.69 -9.67 10.24
N GLY A 122 11.81 -9.27 10.85
CA GLY A 122 12.62 -8.18 10.33
C GLY A 122 14.12 -8.48 10.39
N ILE A 123 14.90 -7.71 9.62
CA ILE A 123 16.36 -7.76 9.58
C ILE A 123 16.89 -6.32 9.58
N THR A 124 17.90 -6.05 10.39
CA THR A 124 18.70 -4.82 10.38
C THR A 124 20.16 -5.12 10.02
N GLY A 125 20.94 -4.07 9.76
CA GLY A 125 22.35 -4.22 9.41
C GLY A 125 22.57 -4.86 8.03
N LEU A 126 21.59 -4.76 7.14
CA LEU A 126 21.65 -5.27 5.79
C LEU A 126 21.96 -4.14 4.81
N ASP A 127 22.81 -4.36 3.81
CA ASP A 127 23.04 -3.40 2.73
C ASP A 127 21.77 -3.25 1.86
N THR A 128 20.88 -2.37 2.32
CA THR A 128 19.61 -2.07 1.63
C THR A 128 19.82 -1.42 0.28
N ARG A 129 20.94 -0.70 0.08
CA ARG A 129 21.28 -0.08 -1.21
C ARG A 129 21.63 -1.15 -2.25
N SER A 130 22.46 -2.15 -1.89
CA SER A 130 22.77 -3.28 -2.76
C SER A 130 21.51 -4.08 -3.12
N LEU A 131 20.61 -4.29 -2.14
CA LEU A 131 19.33 -4.96 -2.39
C LEU A 131 18.43 -4.13 -3.31
N THR A 132 18.35 -2.81 -3.11
CA THR A 132 17.57 -1.91 -3.97
C THR A 132 18.11 -1.91 -5.41
N ASN A 133 19.44 -1.83 -5.59
CA ASN A 133 20.06 -1.90 -6.91
C ASN A 133 19.75 -3.24 -7.59
N PHE A 134 19.82 -4.34 -6.85
CA PHE A 134 19.45 -5.66 -7.37
C PHE A 134 17.98 -5.68 -7.85
N ILE A 135 17.06 -5.16 -7.05
CA ILE A 135 15.63 -5.08 -7.42
C ILE A 135 15.44 -4.20 -8.66
N ARG A 136 16.11 -3.05 -8.72
CA ARG A 136 16.05 -2.13 -9.87
C ARG A 136 16.47 -2.83 -11.17
N ASP A 137 17.56 -3.58 -11.13
CA ASP A 137 18.15 -4.19 -12.33
C ASP A 137 17.40 -5.45 -12.78
N LYS A 138 16.95 -6.27 -11.83
CA LYS A 138 16.35 -7.60 -12.10
C LYS A 138 14.82 -7.65 -11.94
N GLY A 139 14.19 -6.65 -11.35
CA GLY A 139 12.79 -6.64 -10.96
C GLY A 139 12.59 -7.08 -9.51
N ALA A 140 11.35 -6.99 -9.02
CA ALA A 140 10.97 -7.39 -7.66
C ALA A 140 11.02 -8.93 -7.51
N PRO A 141 12.04 -9.49 -6.81
CA PRO A 141 12.22 -10.94 -6.71
C PRO A 141 11.30 -11.53 -5.63
N LYS A 142 11.09 -12.84 -5.71
CA LYS A 142 10.60 -13.62 -4.56
C LYS A 142 11.71 -13.74 -3.53
N GLY A 143 11.34 -13.71 -2.24
CA GLY A 143 12.30 -13.88 -1.15
C GLY A 143 11.67 -14.52 0.06
N THR A 144 12.51 -15.20 0.86
CA THR A 144 12.15 -15.67 2.21
C THR A 144 13.07 -15.00 3.22
N ILE A 145 12.46 -14.27 4.15
CA ILE A 145 13.10 -13.64 5.30
C ILE A 145 13.01 -14.56 6.50
N ALA A 146 14.10 -14.69 7.27
CA ALA A 146 14.11 -15.53 8.47
C ALA A 146 14.91 -14.87 9.59
N TYR A 147 14.41 -15.02 10.82
CA TYR A 147 15.07 -14.63 12.05
C TYR A 147 15.19 -15.84 12.99
N SER A 148 16.41 -16.14 13.41
CA SER A 148 16.75 -17.16 14.42
C SER A 148 17.74 -16.61 15.43
N LYS A 149 17.41 -16.64 16.72
CA LYS A 149 18.32 -16.18 17.79
C LYS A 149 19.67 -16.91 17.80
N THR A 150 19.69 -18.17 17.36
CA THR A 150 20.91 -19.00 17.31
C THR A 150 21.77 -18.71 16.08
N GLY A 151 21.26 -17.95 15.09
CA GLY A 151 21.95 -17.71 13.82
C GLY A 151 22.05 -18.95 12.93
N LYS A 152 21.38 -20.05 13.27
CA LYS A 152 21.36 -21.29 12.48
C LYS A 152 20.20 -21.23 11.48
N PHE A 153 20.50 -21.40 10.18
CA PHE A 153 19.53 -21.39 9.10
C PHE A 153 19.73 -22.56 8.14
N ASN A 154 18.65 -23.20 7.75
CA ASN A 154 18.67 -24.14 6.63
C ASN A 154 18.41 -23.37 5.33
N ILE A 155 19.46 -22.90 4.67
CA ILE A 155 19.38 -22.09 3.45
C ILE A 155 18.66 -22.84 2.32
N SER A 156 18.88 -24.15 2.19
CA SER A 156 18.19 -24.98 1.18
C SER A 156 16.68 -25.02 1.40
N LYS A 157 16.22 -25.12 2.65
CA LYS A 157 14.78 -25.04 3.00
C LYS A 157 14.22 -23.68 2.65
N LEU A 158 14.92 -22.58 3.01
CA LEU A 158 14.48 -21.21 2.71
C LEU A 158 14.40 -20.97 1.20
N THR A 159 15.41 -21.43 0.44
CA THR A 159 15.41 -21.36 -1.02
C THR A 159 14.20 -22.11 -1.61
N ASN A 160 13.92 -23.31 -1.12
CA ASN A 160 12.78 -24.09 -1.57
C ASN A 160 11.45 -23.40 -1.27
N SER A 161 11.29 -22.79 -0.09
CA SER A 161 10.10 -21.98 0.24
C SER A 161 9.95 -20.77 -0.71
N THR A 162 11.05 -20.13 -1.06
CA THR A 162 11.07 -18.98 -2.01
C THR A 162 10.65 -19.42 -3.41
N THR A 163 11.20 -20.50 -3.93
CA THR A 163 10.92 -20.96 -5.30
C THR A 163 9.51 -21.53 -5.46
N LYS A 164 8.98 -22.20 -4.44
CA LYS A 164 7.61 -22.74 -4.43
C LYS A 164 6.52 -21.67 -4.35
N TRP A 165 6.85 -20.49 -3.84
CA TRP A 165 5.86 -19.41 -3.77
C TRP A 165 5.53 -18.89 -5.18
N THR A 166 4.24 -18.81 -5.49
CA THR A 166 3.76 -18.49 -6.86
C THR A 166 3.99 -17.04 -7.29
N GLY A 167 4.24 -16.12 -6.34
CA GLY A 167 4.32 -14.69 -6.60
C GLY A 167 2.96 -13.99 -6.49
N LEU A 168 2.92 -12.70 -6.79
CA LEU A 168 1.70 -11.88 -6.71
C LEU A 168 0.82 -12.02 -7.96
N LYS A 169 1.38 -12.41 -9.11
CA LYS A 169 0.64 -12.58 -10.37
C LYS A 169 -0.42 -13.67 -10.21
N ASN A 170 -1.63 -13.41 -10.69
CA ASN A 170 -2.82 -14.26 -10.56
C ASN A 170 -3.31 -14.49 -9.11
N LEU A 171 -2.78 -13.76 -8.13
CA LEU A 171 -3.13 -13.92 -6.72
C LEU A 171 -4.14 -12.87 -6.29
N ASP A 172 -5.36 -13.30 -5.96
CA ASP A 172 -6.35 -12.42 -5.33
C ASP A 172 -6.05 -12.26 -3.83
N LEU A 173 -5.44 -11.13 -3.48
CA LEU A 173 -5.20 -10.77 -2.08
C LEU A 173 -6.28 -9.84 -1.53
N ALA A 174 -7.05 -9.18 -2.39
CA ALA A 174 -8.15 -8.33 -1.96
C ALA A 174 -9.20 -9.13 -1.17
N GLU A 175 -9.53 -10.36 -1.62
CA GLU A 175 -10.42 -11.26 -0.89
C GLU A 175 -9.90 -11.64 0.50
N LYS A 176 -8.56 -11.69 0.69
CA LYS A 176 -7.96 -12.05 1.99
C LYS A 176 -7.94 -10.89 2.98
N VAL A 177 -7.86 -9.65 2.49
CA VAL A 177 -7.72 -8.45 3.34
C VAL A 177 -9.03 -7.71 3.56
N THR A 178 -10.04 -7.93 2.72
CA THR A 178 -11.35 -7.28 2.79
C THR A 178 -12.04 -7.53 4.14
N THR A 179 -12.91 -6.62 4.53
CA THR A 179 -13.73 -6.79 5.73
C THR A 179 -14.63 -8.02 5.64
N SER A 180 -14.74 -8.76 6.74
CA SER A 180 -15.64 -9.91 6.85
C SER A 180 -17.10 -9.52 7.09
N LYS A 181 -17.34 -8.32 7.63
CA LYS A 181 -18.68 -7.77 7.92
C LYS A 181 -18.73 -6.31 7.49
N ASN A 182 -19.83 -5.92 6.87
CA ASN A 182 -20.07 -4.52 6.55
C ASN A 182 -20.09 -3.68 7.84
N TYR A 183 -19.50 -2.49 7.79
CA TYR A 183 -19.52 -1.60 8.95
C TYR A 183 -19.64 -0.12 8.52
N ILE A 184 -20.07 0.71 9.43
CA ILE A 184 -20.08 2.16 9.27
C ILE A 184 -18.82 2.70 9.93
N TRP A 185 -18.05 3.50 9.19
CA TRP A 185 -16.88 4.17 9.71
C TRP A 185 -17.26 5.10 10.86
N LYS A 186 -16.47 5.06 11.95
CA LYS A 186 -16.75 5.81 13.19
C LYS A 186 -16.63 7.34 13.06
N GLY A 187 -16.30 7.85 11.87
CA GLY A 187 -16.27 9.29 11.58
C GLY A 187 -15.02 10.03 12.08
N PHE A 188 -13.93 9.33 12.38
CA PHE A 188 -12.67 9.98 12.70
C PHE A 188 -12.12 10.72 11.50
N LYS A 189 -11.73 11.99 11.71
CA LYS A 189 -11.06 12.87 10.74
C LYS A 189 -9.57 12.59 10.66
N THR A 190 -8.89 13.23 9.70
CA THR A 190 -7.43 13.25 9.64
C THR A 190 -6.83 13.85 10.91
N TRP A 191 -5.64 13.41 11.26
CA TRP A 191 -4.94 13.88 12.46
C TRP A 191 -4.52 15.35 12.31
N LYS A 192 -4.71 16.13 13.38
CA LYS A 192 -4.21 17.50 13.51
C LYS A 192 -3.50 17.66 14.84
N LYS A 193 -2.40 18.41 14.87
CA LYS A 193 -1.58 18.63 16.06
C LYS A 193 -2.39 19.11 17.26
N GLU A 194 -3.33 20.03 17.02
CA GLU A 194 -4.13 20.68 18.07
C GLU A 194 -5.24 19.80 18.63
N THR A 195 -5.72 18.83 17.86
CA THR A 195 -6.96 18.08 18.19
C THR A 195 -6.84 16.56 18.09
N GLY A 196 -5.71 16.04 17.60
CA GLY A 196 -5.56 14.62 17.28
C GLY A 196 -6.56 14.17 16.20
N TYR A 197 -7.03 12.94 16.29
CA TYR A 197 -8.09 12.38 15.45
C TYR A 197 -9.48 12.78 15.98
N LYS A 198 -9.95 13.94 15.60
CA LYS A 198 -11.28 14.43 16.01
C LYS A 198 -12.40 13.67 15.30
N LYS A 199 -13.47 13.37 16.01
CA LYS A 199 -14.64 12.70 15.44
C LYS A 199 -15.57 13.70 14.75
N ASN A 200 -16.11 13.34 13.58
CA ASN A 200 -17.15 14.08 12.90
C ASN A 200 -18.51 13.35 13.03
N ASN A 201 -19.50 14.03 13.57
CA ASN A 201 -20.86 13.48 13.73
C ASN A 201 -21.84 14.01 12.66
N LYS A 202 -21.39 14.94 11.79
CA LYS A 202 -22.23 15.49 10.70
C LYS A 202 -22.01 14.70 9.43
N SER A 203 -23.08 14.43 8.67
CA SER A 203 -22.98 13.79 7.36
C SER A 203 -23.88 14.46 6.35
N SER A 204 -23.31 14.91 5.23
CA SER A 204 -24.02 15.51 4.09
C SER A 204 -24.23 14.51 2.96
N PHE A 205 -23.36 13.54 2.84
CA PHE A 205 -23.38 12.52 1.78
C PHE A 205 -23.11 11.14 2.36
N HIS A 206 -23.67 10.13 1.71
CA HIS A 206 -23.40 8.72 2.01
C HIS A 206 -22.51 8.12 0.91
N VAL A 207 -21.30 7.71 1.29
CA VAL A 207 -20.37 6.97 0.43
C VAL A 207 -20.41 5.51 0.82
N VAL A 208 -20.60 4.61 -0.15
CA VAL A 208 -20.38 3.19 0.04
C VAL A 208 -19.01 2.85 -0.53
N ALA A 209 -18.10 2.42 0.33
CA ALA A 209 -16.74 2.03 0.00
C ALA A 209 -16.65 0.52 -0.16
N ILE A 210 -16.26 0.05 -1.34
CA ILE A 210 -15.96 -1.37 -1.59
C ILE A 210 -14.53 -1.61 -1.13
N ASP A 211 -14.37 -2.50 -0.15
CA ASP A 211 -13.11 -2.76 0.53
C ASP A 211 -12.30 -3.85 -0.18
N TYR A 212 -11.26 -3.42 -0.88
CA TYR A 212 -10.22 -4.29 -1.44
C TYR A 212 -8.95 -4.32 -0.58
N GLY A 213 -8.96 -3.65 0.57
CA GLY A 213 -7.83 -3.41 1.47
C GLY A 213 -7.69 -1.93 1.81
N ILE A 214 -8.80 -1.31 2.23
CA ILE A 214 -8.91 0.15 2.43
C ILE A 214 -8.02 0.66 3.54
N LYS A 215 -7.26 1.71 3.26
CA LYS A 215 -6.51 2.48 4.27
C LYS A 215 -7.45 3.34 5.11
N LYS A 216 -7.20 3.38 6.42
CA LYS A 216 -7.98 4.22 7.35
C LYS A 216 -7.91 5.70 7.00
N ASN A 217 -6.78 6.16 6.44
CA ASN A 217 -6.64 7.58 6.10
C ASN A 217 -7.61 8.01 4.99
N ILE A 218 -7.95 7.14 4.06
CA ILE A 218 -9.00 7.39 3.06
C ILE A 218 -10.35 7.64 3.75
N LEU A 219 -10.70 6.80 4.73
CA LEU A 219 -11.95 6.94 5.49
C LEU A 219 -11.96 8.23 6.32
N ARG A 220 -10.79 8.66 6.83
CA ARG A 220 -10.62 9.92 7.57
C ARG A 220 -10.87 11.12 6.66
N TYR A 221 -10.33 11.12 5.42
CA TYR A 221 -10.61 12.18 4.45
C TYR A 221 -12.09 12.28 4.11
N PHE A 222 -12.79 11.16 3.89
CA PHE A 222 -14.24 11.23 3.70
C PHE A 222 -14.95 11.86 4.90
N SER A 223 -14.46 11.63 6.12
CA SER A 223 -15.01 12.28 7.32
C SER A 223 -14.71 13.78 7.38
N ASP A 224 -13.54 14.23 6.89
CA ASP A 224 -13.23 15.66 6.74
C ASP A 224 -14.21 16.37 5.82
N PHE A 225 -14.64 15.70 4.76
CA PHE A 225 -15.64 16.19 3.81
C PHE A 225 -17.09 15.89 4.23
N ASN A 226 -17.33 15.61 5.51
CA ASN A 226 -18.67 15.36 6.08
C ASN A 226 -19.41 14.20 5.38
N CYS A 227 -18.74 13.12 5.04
CA CYS A 227 -19.37 11.91 4.52
C CYS A 227 -19.62 10.89 5.64
N LYS A 228 -20.81 10.27 5.61
CA LYS A 228 -21.02 8.97 6.21
C LYS A 228 -20.43 7.92 5.28
N VAL A 229 -19.61 7.01 5.78
CA VAL A 229 -19.03 5.94 4.98
C VAL A 229 -19.50 4.59 5.49
N THR A 230 -20.11 3.80 4.60
CA THR A 230 -20.36 2.38 4.83
C THR A 230 -19.35 1.57 4.04
N VAL A 231 -18.54 0.78 4.74
CA VAL A 231 -17.55 -0.10 4.15
C VAL A 231 -18.17 -1.48 3.95
N VAL A 232 -18.09 -1.99 2.72
CA VAL A 232 -18.66 -3.29 2.34
C VAL A 232 -17.58 -4.20 1.78
N SER A 233 -17.76 -5.52 1.92
CA SER A 233 -16.82 -6.50 1.37
C SER A 233 -16.67 -6.38 -0.14
N CYS A 234 -15.49 -6.72 -0.65
CA CYS A 234 -15.15 -6.70 -2.08
C CYS A 234 -16.10 -7.54 -2.98
N LYS A 235 -16.80 -8.52 -2.41
CA LYS A 235 -17.76 -9.38 -3.11
C LYS A 235 -19.23 -8.95 -2.95
N THR A 236 -19.49 -7.81 -2.31
CA THR A 236 -20.88 -7.32 -2.16
C THR A 236 -21.46 -6.98 -3.52
N SER A 237 -22.63 -7.57 -3.86
CA SER A 237 -23.27 -7.36 -5.15
C SER A 237 -23.71 -5.91 -5.36
N ALA A 238 -23.78 -5.47 -6.62
CA ALA A 238 -24.23 -4.13 -6.97
C ALA A 238 -25.62 -3.81 -6.38
N ASP A 239 -26.54 -4.76 -6.41
CA ASP A 239 -27.90 -4.57 -5.87
C ASP A 239 -27.88 -4.33 -4.37
N LYS A 240 -27.11 -5.12 -3.60
CA LYS A 240 -26.93 -4.88 -2.15
C LYS A 240 -26.28 -3.53 -1.86
N ILE A 241 -25.33 -3.07 -2.68
CA ILE A 241 -24.74 -1.74 -2.55
C ILE A 241 -25.81 -0.66 -2.79
N LEU A 242 -26.64 -0.82 -3.80
CA LEU A 242 -27.68 0.14 -4.16
C LEU A 242 -28.80 0.23 -3.10
N THR A 243 -29.12 -0.87 -2.40
CA THR A 243 -30.10 -0.81 -1.27
C THR A 243 -29.64 0.10 -0.14
N LEU A 244 -28.33 0.37 -0.01
CA LEU A 244 -27.79 1.30 0.96
C LEU A 244 -28.02 2.78 0.55
N LYS A 245 -28.59 3.04 -0.63
CA LYS A 245 -28.89 4.38 -1.17
C LYS A 245 -27.67 5.34 -1.14
N PRO A 246 -26.52 4.96 -1.74
CA PRO A 246 -25.33 5.80 -1.74
C PRO A 246 -25.52 7.07 -2.59
N ASN A 247 -24.87 8.14 -2.18
CA ASN A 247 -24.66 9.32 -3.03
C ASN A 247 -23.47 9.13 -3.99
N GLY A 248 -22.48 8.32 -3.59
CA GLY A 248 -21.32 7.96 -4.39
C GLY A 248 -20.73 6.61 -3.96
N ILE A 249 -19.98 6.00 -4.89
CA ILE A 249 -19.29 4.72 -4.69
C ILE A 249 -17.79 4.98 -4.67
N PHE A 250 -17.11 4.36 -3.72
CA PHE A 250 -15.66 4.41 -3.64
C PHE A 250 -15.07 3.00 -3.83
N LEU A 251 -14.08 2.89 -4.72
CA LEU A 251 -13.32 1.67 -4.98
C LEU A 251 -11.96 1.82 -4.30
N SER A 252 -11.71 1.06 -3.24
CA SER A 252 -10.53 1.28 -2.41
C SER A 252 -9.23 0.79 -3.07
N ASN A 253 -8.11 1.21 -2.49
CA ASN A 253 -6.81 0.60 -2.68
C ASN A 253 -6.83 -0.86 -2.19
N GLY A 254 -5.78 -1.62 -2.51
CA GLY A 254 -5.62 -2.98 -2.03
C GLY A 254 -4.47 -3.73 -2.70
N PRO A 255 -4.16 -4.94 -2.22
CA PRO A 255 -3.09 -5.79 -2.70
C PRO A 255 -3.54 -6.76 -3.80
N GLY A 256 -2.56 -7.37 -4.45
CA GLY A 256 -2.76 -8.49 -5.35
C GLY A 256 -2.83 -8.11 -6.82
N ASP A 257 -3.23 -9.08 -7.64
CA ASP A 257 -3.38 -8.92 -9.09
C ASP A 257 -4.78 -8.40 -9.42
N PRO A 258 -4.90 -7.21 -10.06
CA PRO A 258 -6.21 -6.67 -10.43
C PRO A 258 -6.99 -7.58 -11.37
N ALA A 259 -6.33 -8.39 -12.21
CA ALA A 259 -7.00 -9.34 -13.08
C ALA A 259 -7.63 -10.51 -12.29
N ALA A 260 -7.02 -10.93 -11.19
CA ALA A 260 -7.56 -11.96 -10.32
C ALA A 260 -8.80 -11.43 -9.55
N THR A 261 -8.67 -10.25 -8.93
CA THR A 261 -9.80 -9.56 -8.26
C THR A 261 -10.91 -9.19 -9.24
N GLY A 262 -10.56 -8.86 -10.48
CA GLY A 262 -11.46 -8.51 -11.55
C GLY A 262 -12.47 -9.61 -11.92
N LYS A 263 -12.17 -10.89 -11.65
CA LYS A 263 -13.08 -12.01 -11.97
C LYS A 263 -14.49 -11.83 -11.39
N TYR A 264 -14.60 -11.18 -10.22
CA TYR A 264 -15.91 -10.87 -9.61
C TYR A 264 -16.20 -9.36 -9.61
N ALA A 265 -15.18 -8.51 -9.43
CA ALA A 265 -15.39 -7.08 -9.25
C ALA A 265 -15.83 -6.36 -10.53
N ILE A 266 -15.38 -6.78 -11.72
CA ILE A 266 -15.72 -6.16 -13.01
C ILE A 266 -17.24 -6.08 -13.21
N ASN A 267 -17.96 -7.17 -12.99
CA ASN A 267 -19.42 -7.19 -13.19
C ASN A 267 -20.16 -6.31 -12.17
N ILE A 268 -19.69 -6.28 -10.93
CA ILE A 268 -20.23 -5.39 -9.89
C ILE A 268 -20.08 -3.94 -10.33
N ILE A 269 -18.88 -3.53 -10.73
CA ILE A 269 -18.57 -2.14 -11.13
C ILE A 269 -19.34 -1.75 -12.40
N LYS A 270 -19.41 -2.63 -13.42
CA LYS A 270 -20.20 -2.38 -14.65
C LYS A 270 -21.66 -2.06 -14.32
N ASN A 271 -22.27 -2.81 -13.41
CA ASN A 271 -23.66 -2.58 -12.99
C ASN A 271 -23.83 -1.28 -12.20
N LEU A 272 -22.86 -0.89 -11.38
CA LEU A 272 -22.86 0.39 -10.67
C LEU A 272 -22.71 1.58 -11.63
N ILE A 273 -21.83 1.49 -12.65
CA ILE A 273 -21.65 2.53 -13.69
C ILE A 273 -22.94 2.82 -14.46
N LYS A 274 -23.77 1.77 -14.74
CA LYS A 274 -25.08 1.95 -15.40
C LYS A 274 -26.04 2.85 -14.61
N LYS A 275 -25.89 2.95 -13.29
CA LYS A 275 -26.76 3.74 -12.41
C LYS A 275 -26.41 5.23 -12.38
N ASN A 276 -25.41 5.66 -13.14
CA ASN A 276 -24.93 7.07 -13.21
C ASN A 276 -24.59 7.67 -11.83
N LEU A 277 -24.18 6.85 -10.87
CA LEU A 277 -23.65 7.31 -9.59
C LEU A 277 -22.21 7.78 -9.75
N PRO A 278 -21.78 8.81 -9.01
CA PRO A 278 -20.37 9.16 -8.90
C PRO A 278 -19.55 7.98 -8.38
N ILE A 279 -18.44 7.68 -9.08
CA ILE A 279 -17.51 6.61 -8.68
C ILE A 279 -16.10 7.20 -8.64
N PHE A 280 -15.38 6.95 -7.55
CA PHE A 280 -13.98 7.29 -7.39
C PHE A 280 -13.18 6.04 -7.02
N GLY A 281 -12.05 5.80 -7.71
CA GLY A 281 -11.17 4.64 -7.46
C GLY A 281 -9.74 5.06 -7.14
N ILE A 282 -9.10 4.37 -6.19
CA ILE A 282 -7.71 4.59 -5.80
C ILE A 282 -6.92 3.28 -5.95
N CYS A 283 -5.74 3.33 -6.58
CA CYS A 283 -4.75 2.26 -6.71
C CYS A 283 -5.38 0.98 -7.30
N LEU A 284 -5.62 -0.08 -6.53
CA LEU A 284 -6.31 -1.27 -7.02
C LEU A 284 -7.72 -0.93 -7.55
N GLY A 285 -8.44 -0.01 -6.90
CA GLY A 285 -9.74 0.47 -7.37
C GLY A 285 -9.66 1.15 -8.74
N HIS A 286 -8.58 1.87 -9.05
CA HIS A 286 -8.29 2.41 -10.37
C HIS A 286 -8.10 1.30 -11.41
N GLN A 287 -7.29 0.29 -11.09
CA GLN A 287 -6.99 -0.81 -11.99
C GLN A 287 -8.24 -1.64 -12.30
N ILE A 288 -9.06 -1.94 -11.28
CA ILE A 288 -10.31 -2.69 -11.46
C ILE A 288 -11.34 -1.86 -12.24
N LEU A 289 -11.42 -0.54 -12.00
CA LEU A 289 -12.27 0.36 -12.79
C LEU A 289 -11.85 0.35 -14.27
N ALA A 290 -10.55 0.46 -14.55
CA ALA A 290 -10.03 0.37 -15.91
C ALA A 290 -10.40 -0.95 -16.59
N LEU A 291 -10.25 -2.09 -15.89
CA LEU A 291 -10.68 -3.41 -16.38
C LEU A 291 -12.20 -3.46 -16.64
N ALA A 292 -13.01 -2.88 -15.76
CA ALA A 292 -14.47 -2.83 -15.95
C ALA A 292 -14.88 -1.98 -17.16
N LEU A 293 -14.06 -0.99 -17.52
CA LEU A 293 -14.24 -0.16 -18.71
C LEU A 293 -13.67 -0.80 -19.99
N GLY A 294 -13.02 -1.98 -19.90
CA GLY A 294 -12.49 -2.73 -21.05
C GLY A 294 -11.00 -2.52 -21.31
N ALA A 295 -10.30 -1.76 -20.48
CA ALA A 295 -8.83 -1.66 -20.51
C ALA A 295 -8.17 -2.96 -20.00
N LYS A 296 -6.84 -3.03 -20.11
CA LYS A 296 -6.03 -4.16 -19.62
C LYS A 296 -5.02 -3.68 -18.59
N THR A 297 -4.56 -4.60 -17.76
CA THR A 297 -3.51 -4.35 -16.76
C THR A 297 -2.33 -5.30 -16.95
N LYS A 298 -1.15 -4.89 -16.52
CA LYS A 298 0.05 -5.74 -16.50
C LYS A 298 0.84 -5.54 -15.22
N LYS A 299 1.63 -6.57 -14.85
CA LYS A 299 2.60 -6.45 -13.76
C LYS A 299 3.79 -5.61 -14.22
N MET A 300 4.18 -4.64 -13.41
CA MET A 300 5.38 -3.83 -13.61
C MET A 300 6.62 -4.61 -13.19
N LYS A 301 7.78 -4.26 -13.76
CA LYS A 301 9.07 -4.83 -13.39
C LYS A 301 9.44 -4.49 -11.95
N LEU A 302 9.30 -3.23 -11.55
CA LEU A 302 9.64 -2.71 -10.22
C LEU A 302 8.39 -2.37 -9.40
N GLY A 303 7.41 -1.77 -10.04
CA GLY A 303 6.33 -1.01 -9.41
C GLY A 303 6.80 0.35 -8.87
N HIS A 304 5.85 1.17 -8.46
CA HIS A 304 6.09 2.46 -7.84
C HIS A 304 5.83 2.38 -6.34
N ARG A 305 6.84 2.72 -5.50
CA ARG A 305 6.71 2.71 -4.03
C ARG A 305 7.57 3.78 -3.42
N GLY A 306 6.92 4.82 -2.93
CA GLY A 306 7.56 5.99 -2.32
C GLY A 306 6.60 7.16 -2.22
N ALA A 307 7.06 8.25 -1.64
CA ALA A 307 6.25 9.45 -1.40
C ALA A 307 6.76 10.69 -2.16
N ASN A 308 7.51 10.48 -3.24
CA ASN A 308 8.16 11.55 -4.00
C ASN A 308 8.08 11.33 -5.52
N HIS A 309 7.00 10.71 -5.99
CA HIS A 309 6.80 10.42 -7.41
C HIS A 309 6.09 11.58 -8.09
N PRO A 310 6.73 12.24 -9.09
CA PRO A 310 6.10 13.31 -9.84
C PRO A 310 5.12 12.76 -10.88
N VAL A 311 3.93 13.31 -10.87
CA VAL A 311 2.84 12.96 -11.78
C VAL A 311 2.36 14.21 -12.49
N LYS A 312 2.27 14.17 -13.82
CA LYS A 312 1.69 15.23 -14.63
C LYS A 312 0.18 15.10 -14.64
N ASN A 313 -0.50 16.12 -14.13
CA ASN A 313 -1.93 16.31 -14.28
C ASN A 313 -2.20 16.94 -15.65
N LEU A 314 -2.86 16.19 -16.54
CA LEU A 314 -3.15 16.62 -17.91
C LEU A 314 -4.39 17.53 -18.01
N ILE A 315 -5.17 17.65 -16.93
CA ILE A 315 -6.38 18.50 -16.89
C ILE A 315 -6.01 19.92 -16.48
N HIS A 316 -5.14 20.06 -15.47
CA HIS A 316 -4.72 21.35 -14.91
C HIS A 316 -3.33 21.78 -15.38
N ASP A 317 -2.66 20.96 -16.18
CA ASP A 317 -1.32 21.18 -16.76
C ASP A 317 -0.22 21.47 -15.70
N ASN A 318 -0.36 20.93 -14.49
CA ASN A 318 0.61 21.05 -13.40
C ASN A 318 1.25 19.69 -13.06
N VAL A 319 2.27 19.73 -12.23
CA VAL A 319 2.93 18.53 -11.66
C VAL A 319 2.54 18.41 -10.20
N GLU A 320 2.16 17.21 -9.79
CA GLU A 320 1.84 16.84 -8.42
C GLU A 320 2.89 15.85 -7.92
N ILE A 321 3.34 16.00 -6.69
CA ILE A 321 4.18 15.01 -6.02
C ILE A 321 3.28 14.04 -5.27
N THR A 322 3.42 12.75 -5.57
CA THR A 322 2.45 11.75 -5.13
C THR A 322 3.08 10.65 -4.29
N SER A 323 2.24 10.02 -3.45
CA SER A 323 2.56 8.79 -2.75
C SER A 323 2.12 7.59 -3.59
N GLN A 324 3.00 6.62 -3.77
CA GLN A 324 2.80 5.46 -4.65
C GLN A 324 3.04 4.15 -3.89
N ASN A 325 2.19 3.16 -4.15
CA ASN A 325 2.39 1.78 -3.68
C ASN A 325 1.65 0.79 -4.58
N HIS A 326 2.18 0.53 -5.76
CA HIS A 326 1.59 -0.45 -6.68
C HIS A 326 2.65 -1.22 -7.48
N GLY A 327 2.32 -2.46 -7.86
CA GLY A 327 3.16 -3.32 -8.70
C GLY A 327 2.49 -3.72 -10.03
N PHE A 328 1.29 -3.18 -10.29
CA PHE A 328 0.56 -3.36 -11.54
C PHE A 328 0.18 -1.99 -12.09
N GLU A 329 -0.01 -1.90 -13.40
CA GLU A 329 -0.40 -0.69 -14.11
C GLU A 329 -1.48 -0.96 -15.16
N VAL A 330 -2.21 0.08 -15.53
CA VAL A 330 -3.14 0.06 -16.66
C VAL A 330 -2.34 0.22 -17.96
N ILE A 331 -2.59 -0.68 -18.93
CA ILE A 331 -1.90 -0.68 -20.22
C ILE A 331 -2.41 0.47 -21.08
N LYS A 332 -1.49 1.27 -21.63
CA LYS A 332 -1.78 2.44 -22.45
C LYS A 332 -2.31 2.05 -23.85
N GLU A 333 -1.80 0.96 -24.37
CA GLU A 333 -2.13 0.49 -25.71
C GLU A 333 -3.59 -0.02 -25.75
N ASN A 334 -4.33 0.41 -26.77
CA ASN A 334 -5.73 0.01 -26.98
C ASN A 334 -6.69 0.39 -25.85
N LEU A 335 -6.48 1.55 -25.23
CA LEU A 335 -7.47 2.09 -24.29
C LEU A 335 -8.82 2.31 -25.01
N PRO A 336 -9.95 1.92 -24.41
CA PRO A 336 -11.27 2.24 -24.94
C PRO A 336 -11.46 3.74 -25.18
N LYS A 337 -12.08 4.12 -26.30
CA LYS A 337 -12.27 5.52 -26.75
C LYS A 337 -13.03 6.40 -25.75
N ASN A 338 -13.83 5.79 -24.89
CA ASN A 338 -14.58 6.48 -23.84
C ASN A 338 -13.78 6.74 -22.56
N ILE A 339 -12.55 6.26 -22.48
CA ILE A 339 -11.61 6.56 -21.39
C ILE A 339 -10.75 7.76 -21.79
N GLU A 340 -10.61 8.69 -20.89
CA GLU A 340 -9.67 9.80 -20.99
C GLU A 340 -8.60 9.64 -19.91
N VAL A 341 -7.32 9.73 -20.30
CA VAL A 341 -6.19 9.74 -19.38
C VAL A 341 -6.07 11.12 -18.77
N THR A 342 -6.08 11.21 -17.45
CA THR A 342 -6.04 12.46 -16.69
C THR A 342 -4.69 12.74 -16.06
N HIS A 343 -3.93 11.69 -15.74
CA HIS A 343 -2.63 11.80 -15.08
C HIS A 343 -1.63 10.81 -15.65
N LYS A 344 -0.34 11.20 -15.70
CA LYS A 344 0.78 10.36 -16.15
C LYS A 344 1.99 10.52 -15.24
N SER A 345 2.67 9.40 -14.96
CA SER A 345 3.97 9.41 -14.31
C SER A 345 5.02 10.12 -15.16
N LEU A 346 5.83 10.98 -14.53
CA LEU A 346 6.97 11.59 -15.20
C LEU A 346 8.22 10.70 -15.21
N PHE A 347 8.20 9.56 -14.49
CA PHE A 347 9.32 8.61 -14.51
C PHE A 347 9.28 7.68 -15.72
N ASP A 348 8.12 7.17 -16.10
CA ASP A 348 7.99 6.12 -17.12
C ASP A 348 6.76 6.28 -18.02
N ASN A 349 6.03 7.40 -17.92
CA ASN A 349 4.80 7.68 -18.67
C ASN A 349 3.67 6.67 -18.46
N SER A 350 3.69 5.89 -17.37
CA SER A 350 2.57 5.03 -16.98
C SER A 350 1.32 5.87 -16.72
N ILE A 351 0.14 5.24 -16.87
CA ILE A 351 -1.15 5.88 -16.61
C ILE A 351 -1.37 5.97 -15.12
N GLU A 352 -1.48 7.19 -14.62
CA GLU A 352 -1.68 7.50 -13.22
C GLU A 352 -3.09 7.98 -12.88
N GLY A 353 -3.92 8.22 -13.89
CA GLY A 353 -5.33 8.59 -13.69
C GLY A 353 -6.14 8.48 -14.95
N ILE A 354 -7.41 8.12 -14.79
CA ILE A 354 -8.39 8.03 -15.88
C ILE A 354 -9.75 8.61 -15.44
N ARG A 355 -10.52 9.08 -16.42
CA ARG A 355 -11.95 9.36 -16.25
C ARG A 355 -12.77 8.79 -17.40
N LEU A 356 -14.01 8.43 -17.09
CA LEU A 356 -15.00 8.04 -18.10
C LEU A 356 -15.67 9.27 -18.67
N LYS A 357 -15.59 9.47 -19.99
CA LYS A 357 -16.22 10.61 -20.67
C LYS A 357 -17.73 10.63 -20.40
N ASN A 358 -18.27 11.82 -20.14
CA ASN A 358 -19.70 12.05 -19.92
C ASN A 358 -20.33 11.36 -18.69
N LYS A 359 -19.52 10.81 -17.78
CA LYS A 359 -19.99 10.25 -16.51
C LYS A 359 -19.15 10.75 -15.33
N PRO A 360 -19.72 10.87 -14.12
CA PRO A 360 -18.99 11.28 -12.93
C PRO A 360 -18.15 10.11 -12.34
N VAL A 361 -17.31 9.52 -13.17
CA VAL A 361 -16.51 8.32 -12.85
C VAL A 361 -15.05 8.61 -13.18
N PHE A 362 -14.18 8.55 -12.16
CA PHE A 362 -12.74 8.77 -12.31
C PHE A 362 -11.94 7.97 -11.29
N SER A 363 -10.65 7.86 -11.53
CA SER A 363 -9.75 7.15 -10.62
C SER A 363 -8.30 7.56 -10.82
N VAL A 364 -7.49 7.36 -9.76
CA VAL A 364 -6.04 7.58 -9.78
C VAL A 364 -5.29 6.35 -9.28
N GLN A 365 -4.09 6.12 -9.83
CA GLN A 365 -3.23 5.01 -9.48
C GLN A 365 -2.50 5.24 -8.16
N TYR A 366 -2.14 6.47 -7.89
CA TYR A 366 -1.44 6.92 -6.68
C TYR A 366 -2.42 7.12 -5.50
N HIS A 367 -1.86 7.47 -4.34
CA HIS A 367 -2.57 7.61 -3.06
C HIS A 367 -2.77 9.09 -2.69
N PRO A 368 -3.88 9.75 -3.09
CA PRO A 368 -4.13 11.16 -2.76
C PRO A 368 -4.37 11.41 -1.27
N GLU A 369 -4.69 10.35 -0.51
CA GLU A 369 -4.80 10.39 0.95
C GLU A 369 -3.44 10.46 1.64
N SER A 370 -2.33 10.25 0.90
CA SER A 370 -0.97 10.24 1.46
C SER A 370 -0.79 9.23 2.61
N ASN A 371 -0.13 9.66 3.68
CA ASN A 371 0.08 8.90 4.91
C ASN A 371 0.90 7.60 4.72
N PRO A 372 2.23 7.77 4.49
CA PRO A 372 2.95 9.04 4.41
C PRO A 372 2.91 9.68 3.01
N GLY A 373 3.21 10.97 2.94
CA GLY A 373 3.47 11.66 1.68
C GLY A 373 2.89 13.05 1.56
N PRO A 374 3.11 13.71 0.42
CA PRO A 374 2.60 15.04 0.11
C PRO A 374 1.08 15.02 -0.10
N GLN A 375 0.47 16.21 0.04
CA GLN A 375 -0.98 16.38 0.00
C GLN A 375 -1.46 17.11 -1.27
N ASP A 376 -0.65 17.17 -2.31
CA ASP A 376 -0.92 17.90 -3.55
C ASP A 376 -2.24 17.46 -4.20
N SER A 377 -2.60 16.20 -4.05
CA SER A 377 -3.74 15.57 -4.73
C SER A 377 -5.00 15.42 -3.87
N VAL A 378 -5.03 15.99 -2.66
CA VAL A 378 -6.22 15.91 -1.76
C VAL A 378 -7.48 16.49 -2.41
N TYR A 379 -7.35 17.44 -3.34
CA TYR A 379 -8.46 18.03 -4.10
C TYR A 379 -9.33 16.98 -4.81
N LEU A 380 -8.82 15.78 -5.12
CA LEU A 380 -9.58 14.71 -5.76
C LEU A 380 -10.75 14.23 -4.88
N PHE A 381 -10.60 14.24 -3.56
CA PHE A 381 -11.72 13.99 -2.65
C PHE A 381 -12.80 15.07 -2.80
N GLN A 382 -12.39 16.36 -2.89
CA GLN A 382 -13.34 17.46 -3.12
C GLN A 382 -14.02 17.34 -4.48
N GLU A 383 -13.30 16.89 -5.52
CA GLU A 383 -13.90 16.65 -6.85
C GLU A 383 -14.99 15.57 -6.77
N PHE A 384 -14.73 14.46 -6.05
CA PHE A 384 -15.72 13.41 -5.84
C PHE A 384 -16.97 13.95 -5.09
N ILE A 385 -16.79 14.77 -4.06
CA ILE A 385 -17.89 15.44 -3.36
C ILE A 385 -18.68 16.35 -4.32
N ASN A 386 -18.00 17.13 -5.16
CA ASN A 386 -18.65 18.01 -6.14
C ASN A 386 -19.48 17.20 -7.16
N ASN A 387 -18.99 16.04 -7.58
CA ASN A 387 -19.72 15.12 -8.45
C ASN A 387 -20.99 14.59 -7.76
N MET A 388 -20.93 14.25 -6.46
CA MET A 388 -22.12 13.86 -5.69
C MET A 388 -23.13 15.01 -5.56
N LYS A 389 -22.67 16.24 -5.31
CA LYS A 389 -23.54 17.45 -5.27
C LYS A 389 -24.28 17.66 -6.59
N LYS A 390 -23.55 17.59 -7.72
CA LYS A 390 -24.13 17.75 -9.07
C LYS A 390 -25.16 16.65 -9.36
N ASN A 391 -24.85 15.40 -9.01
CA ASN A 391 -25.74 14.28 -9.23
C ASN A 391 -27.03 14.36 -8.39
N ALA A 392 -26.93 14.83 -7.15
CA ALA A 392 -28.09 15.02 -6.27
C ALA A 392 -29.04 16.12 -6.78
N LYS A 393 -28.51 17.21 -7.38
CA LYS A 393 -29.33 18.27 -8.00
C LYS A 393 -30.12 17.75 -9.21
N LYS A 394 -29.45 16.95 -10.10
CA LYS A 394 -30.10 16.36 -11.29
C LYS A 394 -31.23 15.39 -10.97
N LYS A 395 -31.27 14.79 -9.79
CA LYS A 395 -32.34 13.89 -9.34
C LYS A 395 -33.55 14.64 -8.75
N ARG A 396 -33.41 15.93 -8.46
CA ARG A 396 -34.46 16.77 -7.90
C ARG A 396 -35.14 17.64 -8.97
N SER A 397 -34.47 17.89 -10.08
CA SER A 397 -35.01 18.46 -11.30
C SER A 397 -35.60 17.35 -12.19
#